data_b0ef987b569ba64a1745a34729af62dd
#
_entry.id   b0ef987b569ba64a1745a34729af62dd
#
_cell.length_a   1.000
_cell.length_b   1.000
_cell.length_c   1.000
_cell.angle_alpha   90.00
_cell.angle_beta   90.00
_cell.angle_gamma   90.00
#
_symmetry.space_group_name_H-M   'P 1'
#
loop_
_entity.id
_entity.type
_entity.pdbx_description
1 polymer ?
#
loop_
_entity_poly.entity_id
_entity_poly.type
_entity_poly.pdbx_seq_one_letter_code
_entity_poly.pdbx_strand_id
1 'polypeptide(L)'
;MFENLSERLERSFKILKGEGRITEVNVAETLKDVRKALLDADVNYKVAKTFTDTVKNKAIGQDVLTSIHPSQLMVKIVHDELTALMGGETADINYEGHPAVILMSGLQGSGKTTFSSKLANYLKKKKNRNPLLVACDVYRPAAIDQLKVLGESIGVPVYSEPESKNPVQIALNAIKEAKAKSYNLVIIDTAGRLAIDEAMMQEIAAIKEAVNPTETLFVVDSMTGQDAVNTAKEFNDRLDFTGVILTKLDGDTRGGAALSIRTVVTKPIKFIGTGEKMEAIDQFHPSRMADRILGMGDVVSLVERAQEQFDEEQAKKLQRKLARNQFDFNDFLAQIEQIKKMGNIKDLLGMIPGIGKAVKDMDIDDNAFKGVEAIIRSMTPKERANPDIINNSRRERIARGSGTTLQEVNKLMKQFEQIRKTMKTVAGGKFPGMMPGMGRR
;
A
#
# COMPACT_ATOMS: atom_id res chain seq x y z
N MET A 1 5.49 3.89 6.59
CA MET A 1 6.27 3.61 5.35
C MET A 1 7.29 4.71 5.15
N PHE A 2 8.58 4.41 5.11
CA PHE A 2 9.72 5.35 4.91
C PHE A 2 9.86 6.50 5.91
N GLU A 3 9.22 6.44 7.06
CA GLU A 3 9.11 7.59 7.98
C GLU A 3 10.47 8.14 8.44
N ASN A 4 11.38 7.24 8.86
CA ASN A 4 12.71 7.64 9.30
C ASN A 4 13.55 8.27 8.19
N LEU A 5 13.46 7.71 6.98
CA LEU A 5 14.17 8.25 5.82
C LEU A 5 13.61 9.62 5.42
N SER A 6 12.28 9.74 5.33
CA SER A 6 11.60 10.98 4.97
C SER A 6 11.94 12.13 5.93
N GLU A 7 11.91 11.87 7.25
CA GLU A 7 12.23 12.89 8.25
C GLU A 7 13.68 13.41 8.14
N ARG A 8 14.62 12.51 7.91
CA ARG A 8 16.02 12.86 7.75
C ARG A 8 16.28 13.65 6.47
N LEU A 9 15.67 13.23 5.36
CA LEU A 9 15.77 13.94 4.09
C LEU A 9 15.15 15.34 4.18
N GLU A 10 13.95 15.45 4.79
CA GLU A 10 13.35 16.76 5.02
C GLU A 10 14.24 17.71 5.85
N ARG A 11 14.90 17.20 6.90
CA ARG A 11 15.83 18.01 7.72
C ARG A 11 17.00 18.51 6.86
N SER A 12 17.60 17.63 6.07
CA SER A 12 18.71 17.98 5.18
C SER A 12 18.31 19.07 4.15
N PHE A 13 17.10 18.97 3.59
CA PHE A 13 16.61 19.97 2.63
C PHE A 13 16.10 21.26 3.28
N LYS A 14 15.70 21.25 4.56
CA LYS A 14 15.33 22.49 5.28
C LYS A 14 16.50 23.44 5.42
N ILE A 15 17.71 22.95 5.60
CA ILE A 15 18.93 23.75 5.66
C ILE A 15 19.08 24.52 4.34
N LEU A 16 18.90 23.85 3.19
CA LEU A 16 18.96 24.50 1.88
C LEU A 16 17.82 25.53 1.63
N LYS A 17 16.64 25.31 2.22
CA LYS A 17 15.50 26.24 2.08
C LYS A 17 15.68 27.55 2.87
N GLY A 18 16.47 27.53 3.93
CA GLY A 18 16.72 28.70 4.79
C GLY A 18 17.83 29.60 4.30
N GLU A 19 18.66 29.15 3.35
CA GLU A 19 19.79 29.91 2.85
C GLU A 19 19.43 30.69 1.57
N GLY A 20 19.62 31.99 1.57
CA GLY A 20 19.32 32.86 0.42
C GLY A 20 20.20 32.60 -0.81
N ARG A 21 21.32 31.88 -0.66
CA ARG A 21 22.19 31.38 -1.75
C ARG A 21 22.65 29.97 -1.46
N ILE A 22 22.52 29.10 -2.44
CA ILE A 22 23.11 27.75 -2.41
C ILE A 22 24.51 27.83 -2.98
N THR A 23 25.49 27.26 -2.28
CA THR A 23 26.89 27.16 -2.68
C THR A 23 27.25 25.69 -2.92
N GLU A 24 28.35 25.42 -3.65
CA GLU A 24 28.86 24.05 -3.82
C GLU A 24 29.13 23.37 -2.46
N VAL A 25 29.56 24.13 -1.48
CA VAL A 25 29.83 23.63 -0.11
C VAL A 25 28.54 23.15 0.53
N ASN A 26 27.47 23.95 0.48
CA ASN A 26 26.17 23.61 1.07
C ASN A 26 25.54 22.40 0.38
N VAL A 27 25.69 22.29 -0.96
CA VAL A 27 25.26 21.11 -1.73
C VAL A 27 26.03 19.87 -1.26
N ALA A 28 27.35 19.97 -1.12
CA ALA A 28 28.19 18.85 -0.69
C ALA A 28 27.86 18.39 0.73
N GLU A 29 27.63 19.32 1.67
CA GLU A 29 27.21 19.00 3.04
C GLU A 29 25.82 18.34 3.07
N THR A 30 24.84 18.91 2.36
CA THR A 30 23.50 18.33 2.27
C THR A 30 23.54 16.91 1.69
N LEU A 31 24.32 16.66 0.63
CA LEU A 31 24.45 15.36 0.04
C LEU A 31 25.19 14.35 0.95
N LYS A 32 26.08 14.82 1.81
CA LYS A 32 26.69 13.99 2.86
C LYS A 32 25.64 13.52 3.86
N ASP A 33 24.74 14.40 4.28
CA ASP A 33 23.63 14.07 5.18
C ASP A 33 22.60 13.17 4.50
N VAL A 34 22.27 13.41 3.23
CA VAL A 34 21.42 12.52 2.42
C VAL A 34 22.03 11.12 2.33
N ARG A 35 23.35 11.02 2.04
CA ARG A 35 24.04 9.72 2.03
C ARG A 35 23.95 8.99 3.36
N LYS A 36 24.16 9.72 4.46
CA LYS A 36 24.03 9.17 5.81
C LYS A 36 22.59 8.70 6.08
N ALA A 37 21.59 9.49 5.69
CA ALA A 37 20.19 9.11 5.83
C ALA A 37 19.85 7.82 5.06
N LEU A 38 20.37 7.66 3.84
CA LEU A 38 20.21 6.44 3.04
C LEU A 38 20.88 5.23 3.69
N LEU A 39 22.10 5.38 4.23
CA LEU A 39 22.80 4.31 4.92
C LEU A 39 22.09 3.87 6.21
N ASP A 40 21.60 4.84 6.98
CA ASP A 40 20.82 4.59 8.21
C ASP A 40 19.45 3.94 7.90
N ALA A 41 18.99 4.08 6.64
CA ALA A 41 17.82 3.38 6.11
C ALA A 41 18.12 2.01 5.50
N ASP A 42 19.29 1.43 5.75
CA ASP A 42 19.78 0.15 5.22
C ASP A 42 19.90 0.11 3.68
N VAL A 43 20.12 1.25 3.03
CA VAL A 43 20.45 1.28 1.60
C VAL A 43 21.89 0.82 1.39
N ASN A 44 22.12 -0.02 0.38
CA ASN A 44 23.45 -0.49 0.02
C ASN A 44 24.43 0.67 -0.18
N TYR A 45 25.64 0.58 0.40
CA TYR A 45 26.64 1.64 0.36
C TYR A 45 26.97 2.12 -1.07
N LYS A 46 27.18 1.16 -1.99
CA LYS A 46 27.49 1.49 -3.40
C LYS A 46 26.33 2.26 -4.04
N VAL A 47 25.11 1.83 -3.78
CA VAL A 47 23.88 2.48 -4.27
C VAL A 47 23.78 3.91 -3.73
N ALA A 48 23.92 4.10 -2.41
CA ALA A 48 23.86 5.40 -1.76
C ALA A 48 24.97 6.35 -2.25
N LYS A 49 26.19 5.82 -2.47
CA LYS A 49 27.31 6.60 -3.00
C LYS A 49 27.03 7.03 -4.45
N THR A 50 26.72 6.10 -5.34
CA THR A 50 26.41 6.40 -6.74
C THR A 50 25.29 7.41 -6.87
N PHE A 51 24.20 7.23 -6.11
CA PHE A 51 23.07 8.16 -6.05
C PHE A 51 23.52 9.58 -5.72
N THR A 52 24.24 9.77 -4.60
CA THR A 52 24.66 11.10 -4.17
C THR A 52 25.69 11.74 -5.12
N ASP A 53 26.56 10.94 -5.72
CA ASP A 53 27.54 11.43 -6.72
C ASP A 53 26.81 11.87 -8.01
N THR A 54 25.79 11.13 -8.47
CA THR A 54 24.95 11.49 -9.62
C THR A 54 24.16 12.78 -9.36
N VAL A 55 23.50 12.88 -8.18
CA VAL A 55 22.77 14.10 -7.79
C VAL A 55 23.71 15.31 -7.76
N LYS A 56 24.93 15.16 -7.21
CA LYS A 56 25.94 16.23 -7.18
C LYS A 56 26.28 16.71 -8.60
N ASN A 57 26.59 15.78 -9.51
CA ASN A 57 26.96 16.11 -10.89
C ASN A 57 25.81 16.80 -11.63
N LYS A 58 24.57 16.35 -11.46
CA LYS A 58 23.39 16.98 -12.06
C LYS A 58 23.12 18.37 -11.46
N ALA A 59 23.27 18.53 -10.16
CA ALA A 59 23.09 19.82 -9.49
C ALA A 59 24.08 20.86 -10.01
N ILE A 60 25.34 20.48 -10.18
CA ILE A 60 26.37 21.37 -10.74
C ILE A 60 26.10 21.67 -12.23
N GLY A 61 25.76 20.67 -13.02
CA GLY A 61 25.54 20.80 -14.47
C GLY A 61 24.25 21.55 -14.85
N GLN A 62 23.30 21.71 -13.95
CA GLN A 62 22.03 22.42 -14.19
C GLN A 62 22.01 23.85 -13.63
N ASP A 63 23.16 24.41 -13.28
CA ASP A 63 23.30 25.77 -12.74
C ASP A 63 22.36 26.04 -11.54
N VAL A 64 22.18 25.03 -10.66
CA VAL A 64 21.36 25.15 -9.45
C VAL A 64 21.77 26.37 -8.63
N LEU A 65 23.06 26.68 -8.63
CA LEU A 65 23.67 27.79 -7.89
C LEU A 65 23.20 29.16 -8.38
N THR A 66 22.81 29.26 -9.65
CA THR A 66 22.36 30.51 -10.30
C THR A 66 20.84 30.60 -10.46
N SER A 67 20.13 29.52 -10.12
CA SER A 67 18.66 29.44 -10.24
C SER A 67 17.96 30.42 -9.26
N ILE A 68 16.80 30.95 -9.67
CA ILE A 68 15.92 31.77 -8.81
C ILE A 68 15.32 30.93 -7.67
N HIS A 69 15.17 29.61 -7.88
CA HIS A 69 14.62 28.66 -6.90
C HIS A 69 15.54 27.44 -6.72
N PRO A 70 16.77 27.63 -6.22
CA PRO A 70 17.77 26.55 -6.20
C PRO A 70 17.35 25.36 -5.33
N SER A 71 16.69 25.60 -4.19
CA SER A 71 16.20 24.53 -3.30
C SER A 71 15.11 23.66 -3.94
N GLN A 72 14.23 24.26 -4.75
CA GLN A 72 13.18 23.52 -5.46
C GLN A 72 13.79 22.67 -6.59
N LEU A 73 14.76 23.22 -7.32
CA LEU A 73 15.46 22.48 -8.36
C LEU A 73 16.26 21.31 -7.77
N MET A 74 16.90 21.49 -6.62
CA MET A 74 17.61 20.43 -5.92
C MET A 74 16.67 19.31 -5.48
N VAL A 75 15.51 19.63 -4.92
CA VAL A 75 14.47 18.62 -4.55
C VAL A 75 13.98 17.86 -5.78
N LYS A 76 13.78 18.58 -6.91
CA LYS A 76 13.41 17.94 -8.18
C LYS A 76 14.48 16.95 -8.66
N ILE A 77 15.77 17.35 -8.65
CA ILE A 77 16.87 16.45 -9.06
C ILE A 77 16.89 15.19 -8.19
N VAL A 78 16.73 15.35 -6.87
CA VAL A 78 16.71 14.20 -5.94
C VAL A 78 15.49 13.32 -6.18
N HIS A 79 14.31 13.90 -6.44
CA HIS A 79 13.12 13.16 -6.80
C HIS A 79 13.31 12.33 -8.08
N ASP A 80 13.82 12.97 -9.13
CA ASP A 80 14.04 12.32 -10.41
C ASP A 80 15.08 11.18 -10.30
N GLU A 81 16.13 11.37 -9.49
CA GLU A 81 17.13 10.33 -9.24
C GLU A 81 16.60 9.18 -8.37
N LEU A 82 15.78 9.48 -7.35
CA LEU A 82 15.10 8.42 -6.58
C LEU A 82 14.16 7.61 -7.48
N THR A 83 13.42 8.29 -8.34
CA THR A 83 12.54 7.65 -9.31
C THR A 83 13.33 6.73 -10.24
N ALA A 84 14.42 7.22 -10.81
CA ALA A 84 15.32 6.46 -11.69
C ALA A 84 15.94 5.25 -10.96
N LEU A 85 16.40 5.43 -9.73
CA LEU A 85 16.97 4.39 -8.89
C LEU A 85 15.99 3.22 -8.67
N MET A 86 14.70 3.53 -8.52
CA MET A 86 13.62 2.55 -8.34
C MET A 86 13.09 1.96 -9.65
N GLY A 87 13.63 2.35 -10.80
CA GLY A 87 13.29 1.78 -12.11
C GLY A 87 12.70 2.75 -13.13
N GLY A 88 12.47 4.01 -12.75
CA GLY A 88 11.94 5.08 -13.62
C GLY A 88 10.45 4.97 -13.88
N GLU A 89 10.03 3.90 -14.53
CA GLU A 89 8.64 3.65 -14.92
C GLU A 89 8.01 2.51 -14.15
N THR A 90 6.68 2.52 -14.10
CA THR A 90 5.87 1.44 -13.54
C THR A 90 5.96 0.20 -14.42
N ALA A 91 6.26 -0.95 -13.84
CA ALA A 91 6.29 -2.21 -14.56
C ALA A 91 4.99 -2.99 -14.36
N ASP A 92 4.31 -3.28 -15.46
CA ASP A 92 3.12 -4.10 -15.44
C ASP A 92 3.46 -5.60 -15.28
N ILE A 93 2.51 -6.33 -14.72
CA ILE A 93 2.57 -7.78 -14.68
C ILE A 93 2.11 -8.36 -16.04
N ASN A 94 2.85 -9.32 -16.56
CA ASN A 94 2.40 -10.05 -17.73
C ASN A 94 1.46 -11.19 -17.30
N TYR A 95 0.22 -11.12 -17.77
CA TYR A 95 -0.82 -12.12 -17.54
C TYR A 95 -1.42 -12.63 -18.87
N GLU A 96 -0.64 -12.57 -19.94
CA GLU A 96 -1.02 -13.11 -21.24
C GLU A 96 -0.87 -14.65 -21.25
N GLY A 97 -1.79 -15.33 -21.88
CA GLY A 97 -1.80 -16.80 -21.98
C GLY A 97 -3.15 -17.42 -21.63
N HIS A 98 -3.32 -18.72 -21.97
CA HIS A 98 -4.54 -19.47 -21.74
C HIS A 98 -4.24 -20.87 -21.17
N PRO A 99 -4.07 -20.99 -19.84
CA PRO A 99 -3.99 -19.94 -18.85
C PRO A 99 -2.62 -19.24 -18.83
N ALA A 100 -2.57 -17.99 -18.39
CA ALA A 100 -1.34 -17.37 -17.92
C ALA A 100 -0.90 -18.06 -16.64
N VAL A 101 0.41 -18.26 -16.44
CA VAL A 101 0.95 -18.93 -15.26
C VAL A 101 1.90 -18.00 -14.53
N ILE A 102 1.61 -17.75 -13.26
CA ILE A 102 2.45 -16.95 -12.37
C ILE A 102 3.03 -17.86 -11.30
N LEU A 103 4.36 -17.92 -11.22
CA LEU A 103 5.10 -18.66 -10.20
C LEU A 103 5.56 -17.72 -9.09
N MET A 104 5.17 -18.01 -7.85
CA MET A 104 5.57 -17.24 -6.67
C MET A 104 6.76 -17.93 -5.99
N SER A 105 7.85 -17.22 -5.78
CA SER A 105 9.08 -17.71 -5.14
C SER A 105 9.54 -16.81 -4.00
N GLY A 106 10.34 -17.32 -3.08
CA GLY A 106 10.89 -16.56 -1.95
C GLY A 106 11.03 -17.39 -0.66
N LEU A 107 11.61 -16.80 0.38
CA LEU A 107 11.85 -17.46 1.66
C LEU A 107 10.55 -17.68 2.48
N GLN A 108 10.64 -18.54 3.48
CA GLN A 108 9.57 -18.71 4.47
C GLN A 108 9.33 -17.38 5.22
N GLY A 109 8.07 -17.04 5.47
CA GLY A 109 7.72 -15.81 6.18
C GLY A 109 7.76 -14.53 5.30
N SER A 110 8.21 -14.63 4.05
CA SER A 110 8.19 -13.48 3.11
C SER A 110 6.77 -13.05 2.68
N GLY A 111 5.75 -13.83 3.01
CA GLY A 111 4.35 -13.49 2.69
C GLY A 111 3.84 -14.04 1.36
N LYS A 112 4.52 -15.03 0.73
CA LYS A 112 4.11 -15.63 -0.56
C LYS A 112 2.65 -16.04 -0.59
N THR A 113 2.23 -16.92 0.30
CA THR A 113 0.87 -17.47 0.36
C THR A 113 -0.19 -16.39 0.48
N THR A 114 0.02 -15.43 1.37
CA THR A 114 -0.89 -14.29 1.52
C THR A 114 -0.89 -13.41 0.28
N PHE A 115 0.28 -13.16 -0.30
CA PHE A 115 0.39 -12.31 -1.48
C PHE A 115 -0.15 -12.99 -2.73
N SER A 116 -0.03 -14.31 -2.88
CA SER A 116 -0.68 -15.09 -3.94
C SER A 116 -2.18 -14.84 -3.96
N SER A 117 -2.82 -14.85 -2.79
CA SER A 117 -4.25 -14.58 -2.65
C SER A 117 -4.60 -13.11 -2.92
N LYS A 118 -3.78 -12.16 -2.44
CA LYS A 118 -3.96 -10.72 -2.75
C LYS A 118 -3.84 -10.45 -4.24
N LEU A 119 -2.85 -11.04 -4.91
CA LEU A 119 -2.63 -10.90 -6.34
C LEU A 119 -3.80 -11.50 -7.14
N ALA A 120 -4.30 -12.66 -6.73
CA ALA A 120 -5.48 -13.27 -7.34
C ALA A 120 -6.71 -12.36 -7.22
N ASN A 121 -6.96 -11.80 -6.03
CA ASN A 121 -8.05 -10.85 -5.80
C ASN A 121 -7.90 -9.58 -6.64
N TYR A 122 -6.70 -9.03 -6.71
CA TYR A 122 -6.38 -7.85 -7.52
C TYR A 122 -6.64 -8.11 -9.01
N LEU A 123 -6.09 -9.18 -9.57
CA LEU A 123 -6.24 -9.51 -10.98
C LEU A 123 -7.70 -9.88 -11.33
N LYS A 124 -8.44 -10.53 -10.43
CA LYS A 124 -9.86 -10.79 -10.57
C LYS A 124 -10.66 -9.48 -10.63
N LYS A 125 -10.47 -8.57 -9.69
CA LYS A 125 -11.25 -7.33 -9.57
C LYS A 125 -10.85 -6.27 -10.58
N LYS A 126 -9.54 -6.10 -10.84
CA LYS A 126 -9.00 -4.99 -11.65
C LYS A 126 -8.76 -5.36 -13.12
N LYS A 127 -8.44 -6.63 -13.39
CA LYS A 127 -8.08 -7.10 -14.74
C LYS A 127 -9.07 -8.13 -15.28
N ASN A 128 -10.19 -8.33 -14.59
CA ASN A 128 -11.27 -9.26 -14.98
C ASN A 128 -10.75 -10.67 -15.32
N ARG A 129 -9.77 -11.18 -14.53
CA ARG A 129 -9.23 -12.52 -14.68
C ARG A 129 -10.01 -13.52 -13.84
N ASN A 130 -10.01 -14.78 -14.29
CA ASN A 130 -10.59 -15.90 -13.56
C ASN A 130 -9.46 -16.80 -13.03
N PRO A 131 -8.90 -16.49 -11.83
CA PRO A 131 -7.72 -17.16 -11.31
C PRO A 131 -8.03 -18.49 -10.64
N LEU A 132 -7.05 -19.41 -10.72
CA LEU A 132 -6.91 -20.62 -9.91
C LEU A 132 -5.65 -20.48 -9.06
N LEU A 133 -5.76 -20.61 -7.75
CA LEU A 133 -4.62 -20.70 -6.84
C LEU A 133 -4.15 -22.16 -6.76
N VAL A 134 -2.84 -22.39 -6.66
CA VAL A 134 -2.26 -23.74 -6.59
C VAL A 134 -1.35 -23.86 -5.40
N ALA A 135 -1.63 -24.84 -4.52
CA ALA A 135 -0.86 -25.11 -3.31
C ALA A 135 0.27 -26.11 -3.61
N CYS A 136 1.49 -25.61 -3.83
CA CYS A 136 2.68 -26.44 -4.04
C CYS A 136 3.63 -26.48 -2.82
N ASP A 137 3.23 -25.98 -1.64
CA ASP A 137 3.98 -26.17 -0.39
C ASP A 137 3.61 -27.52 0.25
N VAL A 138 4.15 -28.58 -0.30
CA VAL A 138 3.86 -29.95 0.12
C VAL A 138 4.46 -30.33 1.49
N TYR A 139 5.34 -29.50 2.03
CA TYR A 139 6.02 -29.76 3.29
C TYR A 139 5.26 -29.25 4.51
N ARG A 140 4.30 -28.33 4.30
CA ARG A 140 3.53 -27.69 5.36
C ARG A 140 2.02 -27.79 5.10
N PRO A 141 1.35 -28.81 5.65
CA PRO A 141 -0.11 -28.93 5.50
C PRO A 141 -0.88 -27.67 5.88
N ALA A 142 -0.44 -27.00 6.96
CA ALA A 142 -1.05 -25.75 7.39
C ALA A 142 -0.98 -24.62 6.34
N ALA A 143 0.03 -24.62 5.44
CA ALA A 143 0.12 -23.63 4.36
C ALA A 143 -0.93 -23.89 3.27
N ILE A 144 -1.20 -25.18 2.98
CA ILE A 144 -2.26 -25.57 2.05
C ILE A 144 -3.62 -25.12 2.59
N ASP A 145 -3.89 -25.38 3.87
CA ASP A 145 -5.16 -24.99 4.50
C ASP A 145 -5.28 -23.46 4.58
N GLN A 146 -4.20 -22.77 4.88
CA GLN A 146 -4.15 -21.30 4.84
C GLN A 146 -4.53 -20.77 3.46
N LEU A 147 -3.96 -21.31 2.39
CA LEU A 147 -4.27 -20.88 1.03
C LEU A 147 -5.74 -21.14 0.68
N LYS A 148 -6.32 -22.28 1.12
CA LYS A 148 -7.75 -22.59 0.94
C LYS A 148 -8.65 -21.56 1.64
N VAL A 149 -8.39 -21.26 2.91
CA VAL A 149 -9.17 -20.26 3.67
C VAL A 149 -9.08 -18.87 3.00
N LEU A 150 -7.88 -18.48 2.56
CA LEU A 150 -7.70 -17.21 1.86
C LEU A 150 -8.41 -17.20 0.50
N GLY A 151 -8.32 -18.30 -0.27
CA GLY A 151 -9.02 -18.44 -1.54
C GLY A 151 -10.53 -18.35 -1.39
N GLU A 152 -11.10 -19.03 -0.39
CA GLU A 152 -12.52 -18.97 -0.07
C GLU A 152 -12.97 -17.56 0.28
N SER A 153 -12.20 -16.83 1.10
CA SER A 153 -12.51 -15.46 1.52
C SER A 153 -12.64 -14.47 0.36
N ILE A 154 -11.96 -14.72 -0.77
CA ILE A 154 -11.99 -13.87 -1.98
C ILE A 154 -12.78 -14.52 -3.13
N GLY A 155 -13.39 -15.69 -2.89
CA GLY A 155 -14.14 -16.45 -3.91
C GLY A 155 -13.27 -16.90 -5.09
N VAL A 156 -12.04 -17.36 -4.81
CA VAL A 156 -11.08 -17.90 -5.79
C VAL A 156 -10.81 -19.36 -5.44
N PRO A 157 -10.99 -20.30 -6.38
CA PRO A 157 -10.74 -21.73 -6.15
C PRO A 157 -9.25 -22.00 -5.92
N VAL A 158 -9.00 -23.04 -5.10
CA VAL A 158 -7.65 -23.51 -4.80
C VAL A 158 -7.51 -24.97 -5.23
N TYR A 159 -6.53 -25.24 -6.06
CA TYR A 159 -6.12 -26.59 -6.42
C TYR A 159 -5.08 -27.12 -5.42
N SER A 160 -5.26 -28.31 -4.93
CA SER A 160 -4.31 -28.97 -4.01
C SER A 160 -4.42 -30.49 -4.11
N GLU A 161 -3.30 -31.16 -3.94
CA GLU A 161 -3.19 -32.62 -3.84
C GLU A 161 -2.48 -32.96 -2.52
N PRO A 162 -3.20 -33.06 -1.38
CA PRO A 162 -2.58 -33.22 -0.05
C PRO A 162 -1.72 -34.49 0.10
N GLU A 163 -2.07 -35.56 -0.62
CA GLU A 163 -1.34 -36.83 -0.60
C GLU A 163 -0.07 -36.83 -1.47
N SER A 164 0.03 -35.88 -2.41
CA SER A 164 1.16 -35.78 -3.33
C SER A 164 2.34 -35.04 -2.68
N LYS A 165 3.55 -35.60 -2.83
CA LYS A 165 4.80 -34.97 -2.43
C LYS A 165 5.58 -34.41 -3.62
N ASN A 166 4.97 -34.35 -4.79
CA ASN A 166 5.63 -33.87 -6.00
C ASN A 166 5.03 -32.52 -6.46
N PRO A 167 5.63 -31.39 -6.09
CA PRO A 167 5.09 -30.07 -6.43
C PRO A 167 5.08 -29.79 -7.94
N VAL A 168 5.99 -30.37 -8.71
CA VAL A 168 6.02 -30.25 -10.17
C VAL A 168 4.76 -30.90 -10.79
N GLN A 169 4.41 -32.10 -10.32
CA GLN A 169 3.22 -32.82 -10.83
C GLN A 169 1.94 -32.10 -10.44
N ILE A 170 1.86 -31.58 -9.20
CA ILE A 170 0.72 -30.76 -8.73
C ILE A 170 0.53 -29.54 -9.64
N ALA A 171 1.61 -28.81 -9.95
CA ALA A 171 1.57 -27.64 -10.82
C ALA A 171 1.07 -27.99 -12.24
N LEU A 172 1.57 -29.07 -12.83
CA LEU A 172 1.15 -29.55 -14.15
C LEU A 172 -0.31 -29.98 -14.17
N ASN A 173 -0.77 -30.70 -13.14
CA ASN A 173 -2.16 -31.11 -13.02
C ASN A 173 -3.11 -29.94 -12.84
N ALA A 174 -2.69 -28.94 -12.04
CA ALA A 174 -3.44 -27.69 -11.87
C ALA A 174 -3.62 -26.91 -13.18
N ILE A 175 -2.60 -26.88 -14.04
CA ILE A 175 -2.70 -26.25 -15.36
C ILE A 175 -3.69 -27.02 -16.28
N LYS A 176 -3.70 -28.37 -16.23
CA LYS A 176 -4.69 -29.17 -16.94
C LYS A 176 -6.11 -28.90 -16.44
N GLU A 177 -6.29 -28.83 -15.12
CA GLU A 177 -7.56 -28.49 -14.48
C GLU A 177 -8.00 -27.05 -14.87
N ALA A 178 -7.08 -26.09 -14.88
CA ALA A 178 -7.36 -24.73 -15.30
C ALA A 178 -7.90 -24.67 -16.74
N LYS A 179 -7.27 -25.40 -17.65
CA LYS A 179 -7.73 -25.50 -19.05
C LYS A 179 -9.11 -26.16 -19.15
N ALA A 180 -9.35 -27.22 -18.40
CA ALA A 180 -10.62 -27.97 -18.41
C ALA A 180 -11.79 -27.13 -17.87
N LYS A 181 -11.53 -26.30 -16.84
CA LYS A 181 -12.53 -25.44 -16.18
C LYS A 181 -12.51 -23.96 -16.63
N SER A 182 -11.79 -23.67 -17.71
CA SER A 182 -11.72 -22.30 -18.29
C SER A 182 -11.22 -21.23 -17.31
N TYR A 183 -10.34 -21.58 -16.37
CA TYR A 183 -9.56 -20.59 -15.64
C TYR A 183 -8.48 -20.03 -16.57
N ASN A 184 -8.41 -18.70 -16.66
CA ASN A 184 -7.49 -18.05 -17.59
C ASN A 184 -6.20 -17.55 -16.92
N LEU A 185 -6.05 -17.82 -15.61
CA LEU A 185 -4.89 -17.46 -14.82
C LEU A 185 -4.63 -18.52 -13.75
N VAL A 186 -3.38 -18.93 -13.60
CA VAL A 186 -2.92 -19.86 -12.57
C VAL A 186 -1.85 -19.18 -11.74
N ILE A 187 -1.98 -19.16 -10.43
CA ILE A 187 -0.98 -18.62 -9.50
C ILE A 187 -0.48 -19.77 -8.62
N ILE A 188 0.80 -20.11 -8.78
CA ILE A 188 1.43 -21.24 -8.09
C ILE A 188 2.16 -20.73 -6.85
N ASP A 189 1.65 -21.08 -5.67
CA ASP A 189 2.30 -20.79 -4.38
C ASP A 189 3.27 -21.92 -4.02
N THR A 190 4.57 -21.61 -4.00
CA THR A 190 5.62 -22.60 -3.72
C THR A 190 6.02 -22.65 -2.26
N ALA A 191 6.66 -23.74 -1.87
CA ALA A 191 7.30 -23.84 -0.56
C ALA A 191 8.35 -22.72 -0.36
N GLY A 192 8.54 -22.35 0.89
CA GLY A 192 9.66 -21.51 1.30
C GLY A 192 10.37 -22.13 2.49
N ARG A 193 11.68 -22.00 2.53
CA ARG A 193 12.51 -22.40 3.68
C ARG A 193 13.07 -21.17 4.40
N LEU A 194 13.55 -21.37 5.61
CA LEU A 194 14.10 -20.28 6.44
C LEU A 194 15.37 -19.65 5.84
N ALA A 195 16.13 -20.46 5.10
CA ALA A 195 17.32 -20.02 4.40
C ALA A 195 17.33 -20.61 2.98
N ILE A 196 18.14 -20.02 2.13
CA ILE A 196 18.36 -20.55 0.78
C ILE A 196 19.17 -21.84 0.91
N ASP A 197 18.63 -22.92 0.37
CA ASP A 197 19.32 -24.19 0.23
C ASP A 197 19.19 -24.74 -1.21
N GLU A 198 20.09 -25.62 -1.57
CA GLU A 198 20.18 -26.19 -2.92
C GLU A 198 18.92 -26.97 -3.31
N ALA A 199 18.34 -27.74 -2.37
CA ALA A 199 17.17 -28.56 -2.65
C ALA A 199 15.94 -27.69 -2.96
N MET A 200 15.73 -26.61 -2.20
CA MET A 200 14.65 -25.65 -2.48
C MET A 200 14.82 -24.98 -3.85
N MET A 201 16.03 -24.55 -4.18
CA MET A 201 16.29 -23.87 -5.44
C MET A 201 16.11 -24.80 -6.63
N GLN A 202 16.53 -26.05 -6.53
CA GLN A 202 16.29 -27.09 -7.54
C GLN A 202 14.81 -27.38 -7.71
N GLU A 203 14.04 -27.48 -6.63
CA GLU A 203 12.61 -27.70 -6.66
C GLU A 203 11.87 -26.57 -7.40
N ILE A 204 12.14 -25.31 -7.05
CA ILE A 204 11.50 -24.15 -7.70
C ILE A 204 11.93 -24.06 -9.17
N ALA A 205 13.20 -24.34 -9.48
CA ALA A 205 13.69 -24.37 -10.85
C ALA A 205 13.00 -25.48 -11.68
N ALA A 206 12.82 -26.67 -11.10
CA ALA A 206 12.10 -27.77 -11.75
C ALA A 206 10.62 -27.44 -12.02
N ILE A 207 9.94 -26.78 -11.06
CA ILE A 207 8.58 -26.28 -11.29
C ILE A 207 8.60 -25.26 -12.42
N LYS A 208 9.50 -24.27 -12.39
CA LYS A 208 9.61 -23.23 -13.43
C LYS A 208 9.82 -23.84 -14.82
N GLU A 209 10.75 -24.77 -14.95
CA GLU A 209 11.01 -25.45 -16.21
C GLU A 209 9.80 -26.23 -16.73
N ALA A 210 9.12 -26.98 -15.86
CA ALA A 210 7.99 -27.80 -16.23
C ALA A 210 6.76 -26.98 -16.66
N VAL A 211 6.47 -25.86 -16.00
CA VAL A 211 5.25 -25.07 -16.26
C VAL A 211 5.49 -23.91 -17.20
N ASN A 212 6.74 -23.54 -17.48
CA ASN A 212 7.14 -22.39 -18.30
C ASN A 212 6.29 -21.14 -18.00
N PRO A 213 6.42 -20.54 -16.79
CA PRO A 213 5.51 -19.51 -16.34
C PRO A 213 5.66 -18.23 -17.16
N THR A 214 4.54 -17.55 -17.37
CA THR A 214 4.50 -16.20 -17.97
C THR A 214 5.23 -15.18 -17.09
N GLU A 215 5.11 -15.37 -15.76
CA GLU A 215 5.81 -14.57 -14.75
C GLU A 215 6.39 -15.46 -13.65
N THR A 216 7.61 -15.17 -13.26
CA THR A 216 8.22 -15.69 -12.02
C THR A 216 8.43 -14.50 -11.10
N LEU A 217 7.69 -14.44 -9.99
CA LEU A 217 7.72 -13.31 -9.07
C LEU A 217 8.45 -13.70 -7.78
N PHE A 218 9.46 -12.91 -7.43
CA PHE A 218 10.18 -13.05 -6.18
C PHE A 218 9.52 -12.22 -5.09
N VAL A 219 9.06 -12.88 -4.02
CA VAL A 219 8.39 -12.25 -2.87
C VAL A 219 9.37 -12.12 -1.72
N VAL A 220 9.59 -10.91 -1.26
CA VAL A 220 10.52 -10.61 -0.20
C VAL A 220 9.93 -9.66 0.84
N ASP A 221 10.29 -9.90 2.11
CA ASP A 221 9.93 -9.04 3.23
C ASP A 221 10.81 -7.78 3.23
N SER A 222 10.22 -6.61 3.07
CA SER A 222 10.95 -5.33 3.04
C SER A 222 11.62 -4.99 4.37
N MET A 223 11.12 -5.53 5.47
CA MET A 223 11.65 -5.27 6.81
C MET A 223 13.01 -5.92 7.06
N THR A 224 13.42 -6.89 6.24
CA THR A 224 14.72 -7.57 6.37
C THR A 224 15.90 -6.74 5.84
N GLY A 225 15.64 -5.54 5.31
CA GLY A 225 16.67 -4.57 4.93
C GLY A 225 17.65 -5.12 3.89
N GLN A 226 18.95 -5.11 4.20
CA GLN A 226 20.00 -5.56 3.28
C GLN A 226 19.93 -7.07 2.99
N ASP A 227 19.41 -7.89 3.90
CA ASP A 227 19.24 -9.34 3.67
C ASP A 227 18.22 -9.60 2.56
N ALA A 228 17.19 -8.74 2.42
CA ALA A 228 16.27 -8.79 1.29
C ALA A 228 17.02 -8.66 -0.05
N VAL A 229 17.99 -7.76 -0.10
CA VAL A 229 18.78 -7.50 -1.33
C VAL A 229 19.70 -8.68 -1.65
N ASN A 230 20.38 -9.23 -0.65
CA ASN A 230 21.26 -10.40 -0.81
C ASN A 230 20.46 -11.61 -1.28
N THR A 231 19.32 -11.88 -0.62
CA THR A 231 18.39 -12.95 -1.00
C THR A 231 17.88 -12.78 -2.42
N ALA A 232 17.48 -11.56 -2.80
CA ALA A 232 17.01 -11.27 -4.15
C ALA A 232 18.08 -11.57 -5.20
N LYS A 233 19.34 -11.26 -4.91
CA LYS A 233 20.45 -11.55 -5.83
C LYS A 233 20.62 -13.06 -6.02
N GLU A 234 20.67 -13.85 -4.95
CA GLU A 234 20.83 -15.30 -5.03
C GLU A 234 19.66 -15.97 -5.79
N PHE A 235 18.44 -15.54 -5.52
CA PHE A 235 17.27 -16.03 -6.27
C PHE A 235 17.33 -15.62 -7.75
N ASN A 236 17.75 -14.39 -8.05
CA ASN A 236 17.88 -13.93 -9.43
C ASN A 236 18.93 -14.73 -10.22
N ASP A 237 20.08 -14.96 -9.61
CA ASP A 237 21.19 -15.68 -10.25
C ASP A 237 20.79 -17.13 -10.63
N ARG A 238 19.86 -17.74 -9.91
CA ARG A 238 19.41 -19.13 -10.13
C ARG A 238 18.12 -19.25 -10.89
N LEU A 239 17.15 -18.36 -10.64
CA LEU A 239 15.81 -18.48 -11.19
C LEU A 239 15.52 -17.47 -12.30
N ASP A 240 16.35 -16.43 -12.46
CA ASP A 240 16.09 -15.34 -13.41
C ASP A 240 14.61 -14.92 -13.37
N PHE A 241 14.15 -14.45 -12.20
CA PHE A 241 12.78 -14.04 -12.01
C PHE A 241 12.44 -12.76 -12.81
N THR A 242 11.18 -12.55 -13.14
CA THR A 242 10.72 -11.44 -14.00
C THR A 242 10.38 -10.18 -13.23
N GLY A 243 10.15 -10.28 -11.93
CA GLY A 243 9.80 -9.13 -11.09
C GLY A 243 9.83 -9.44 -9.61
N VAL A 244 9.82 -8.39 -8.81
CA VAL A 244 9.88 -8.43 -7.34
C VAL A 244 8.58 -7.94 -6.75
N ILE A 245 8.19 -8.55 -5.63
CA ILE A 245 7.10 -8.13 -4.77
C ILE A 245 7.69 -7.81 -3.40
N LEU A 246 7.47 -6.59 -2.92
CA LEU A 246 7.84 -6.18 -1.56
C LEU A 246 6.63 -6.32 -0.64
N THR A 247 6.74 -7.15 0.38
CA THR A 247 5.70 -7.33 1.40
C THR A 247 6.04 -6.55 2.67
N LYS A 248 5.05 -6.38 3.54
CA LYS A 248 5.17 -5.75 4.87
C LYS A 248 5.74 -4.31 4.83
N LEU A 249 5.49 -3.61 3.75
CA LEU A 249 6.00 -2.25 3.57
C LEU A 249 5.35 -1.24 4.52
N ASP A 250 4.18 -1.57 5.07
CA ASP A 250 3.50 -0.84 6.14
C ASP A 250 4.30 -0.81 7.45
N GLY A 251 5.03 -1.88 7.77
CA GLY A 251 5.95 -1.97 8.91
C GLY A 251 7.36 -1.44 8.63
N ASP A 252 7.71 -1.22 7.35
CA ASP A 252 9.03 -0.74 6.96
C ASP A 252 9.12 0.78 7.03
N THR A 253 9.80 1.27 8.07
CA THR A 253 10.09 2.70 8.24
C THR A 253 11.37 3.16 7.55
N ARG A 254 12.22 2.23 7.11
CA ARG A 254 13.55 2.48 6.54
C ARG A 254 13.53 2.58 5.01
N GLY A 255 12.94 1.59 4.33
CA GLY A 255 12.77 1.59 2.88
C GLY A 255 13.99 1.21 2.05
N GLY A 256 15.07 0.79 2.69
CA GLY A 256 16.35 0.49 2.01
C GLY A 256 16.26 -0.64 1.01
N ALA A 257 15.44 -1.66 1.29
CA ALA A 257 15.21 -2.77 0.36
C ALA A 257 14.63 -2.29 -0.97
N ALA A 258 13.61 -1.41 -0.95
CA ALA A 258 12.99 -0.88 -2.16
C ALA A 258 13.99 -0.09 -3.05
N LEU A 259 14.89 0.67 -2.41
CA LEU A 259 15.90 1.46 -3.10
C LEU A 259 17.05 0.61 -3.65
N SER A 260 17.38 -0.52 -3.01
CA SER A 260 18.56 -1.31 -3.33
C SER A 260 18.30 -2.49 -4.26
N ILE A 261 17.15 -3.16 -4.13
CA ILE A 261 16.84 -4.40 -4.87
C ILE A 261 16.91 -4.15 -6.39
N ARG A 262 16.25 -3.11 -6.90
CA ARG A 262 16.22 -2.81 -8.32
C ARG A 262 17.62 -2.63 -8.91
N THR A 263 18.48 -1.94 -8.18
CA THR A 263 19.86 -1.67 -8.61
C THR A 263 20.72 -2.93 -8.61
N VAL A 264 20.50 -3.83 -7.64
CA VAL A 264 21.34 -5.04 -7.48
C VAL A 264 20.91 -6.15 -8.43
N VAL A 265 19.60 -6.37 -8.60
CA VAL A 265 19.09 -7.48 -9.44
C VAL A 265 18.62 -7.04 -10.83
N THR A 266 18.56 -5.75 -11.12
CA THR A 266 18.09 -5.17 -12.40
C THR A 266 16.67 -5.57 -12.82
N LYS A 267 15.91 -6.21 -11.91
CA LYS A 267 14.52 -6.62 -12.14
C LYS A 267 13.54 -5.62 -11.54
N PRO A 268 12.40 -5.34 -12.20
CA PRO A 268 11.45 -4.35 -11.70
C PRO A 268 10.74 -4.83 -10.44
N ILE A 269 10.46 -3.88 -9.54
CA ILE A 269 9.47 -4.09 -8.49
C ILE A 269 8.10 -3.88 -9.14
N LYS A 270 7.21 -4.88 -9.04
CA LYS A 270 5.89 -4.84 -9.68
C LYS A 270 4.77 -4.50 -8.71
N PHE A 271 4.83 -5.06 -7.50
CA PHE A 271 3.81 -4.87 -6.48
C PHE A 271 4.41 -4.66 -5.10
N ILE A 272 3.61 -4.04 -4.24
CA ILE A 272 3.88 -3.87 -2.81
C ILE A 272 2.69 -4.33 -1.97
N GLY A 273 2.98 -4.93 -0.83
CA GLY A 273 2.02 -5.24 0.22
C GLY A 273 2.05 -4.15 1.29
N THR A 274 0.92 -3.53 1.54
CA THR A 274 0.75 -2.35 2.40
C THR A 274 -0.12 -2.62 3.62
N GLY A 275 -0.19 -3.87 4.08
CA GLY A 275 -0.97 -4.29 5.23
C GLY A 275 -1.47 -5.72 5.13
N GLU A 276 -2.24 -6.17 6.11
CA GLU A 276 -2.71 -7.56 6.20
C GLU A 276 -3.96 -7.86 5.35
N LYS A 277 -4.83 -6.87 5.11
CA LYS A 277 -6.08 -7.03 4.37
C LYS A 277 -5.85 -7.51 2.94
N MET A 278 -6.81 -8.22 2.35
CA MET A 278 -6.73 -8.72 0.97
C MET A 278 -6.64 -7.62 -0.08
N GLU A 279 -7.16 -6.44 0.22
CA GLU A 279 -7.09 -5.24 -0.60
C GLU A 279 -5.77 -4.46 -0.43
N ALA A 280 -4.95 -4.79 0.58
CA ALA A 280 -3.69 -4.11 0.86
C ALA A 280 -2.58 -4.59 -0.08
N ILE A 281 -2.77 -4.32 -1.36
CA ILE A 281 -1.85 -4.56 -2.47
C ILE A 281 -1.92 -3.35 -3.40
N ASP A 282 -0.77 -2.80 -3.74
CA ASP A 282 -0.66 -1.71 -4.70
C ASP A 282 0.37 -2.07 -5.78
N GLN A 283 0.17 -1.57 -6.99
CA GLN A 283 1.20 -1.59 -8.02
C GLN A 283 2.34 -0.65 -7.61
N PHE A 284 3.58 -1.04 -7.89
CA PHE A 284 4.73 -0.20 -7.55
C PHE A 284 4.92 0.92 -8.56
N HIS A 285 4.80 2.15 -8.10
CA HIS A 285 5.01 3.36 -8.90
C HIS A 285 6.26 4.10 -8.41
N PRO A 286 7.40 4.05 -9.12
CA PRO A 286 8.65 4.68 -8.68
C PRO A 286 8.53 6.15 -8.30
N SER A 287 7.86 6.96 -9.13
CA SER A 287 7.66 8.39 -8.86
C SER A 287 6.86 8.64 -7.58
N ARG A 288 5.75 7.92 -7.37
CA ARG A 288 4.94 8.05 -6.14
C ARG A 288 5.72 7.61 -4.88
N MET A 289 6.61 6.63 -5.01
CA MET A 289 7.50 6.23 -3.92
C MET A 289 8.53 7.32 -3.62
N ALA A 290 9.08 7.97 -4.65
CA ALA A 290 9.96 9.12 -4.47
C ALA A 290 9.25 10.27 -3.77
N ASP A 291 7.99 10.58 -4.13
CA ASP A 291 7.16 11.58 -3.45
C ASP A 291 6.97 11.24 -1.96
N ARG A 292 6.66 9.98 -1.64
CA ARG A 292 6.51 9.52 -0.25
C ARG A 292 7.81 9.64 0.54
N ILE A 293 8.94 9.25 -0.06
CA ILE A 293 10.27 9.34 0.56
C ILE A 293 10.66 10.80 0.84
N LEU A 294 10.28 11.73 -0.03
CA LEU A 294 10.54 13.17 0.14
C LEU A 294 9.51 13.88 1.02
N GLY A 295 8.55 13.16 1.59
CA GLY A 295 7.50 13.75 2.43
C GLY A 295 6.50 14.63 1.66
N MET A 296 6.44 14.49 0.33
CA MET A 296 5.53 15.24 -0.55
C MET A 296 4.11 14.65 -0.58
N GLY A 297 3.91 13.49 0.07
CA GLY A 297 2.63 12.77 0.07
C GLY A 297 2.43 11.95 -1.20
N ASP A 298 1.25 11.35 -1.33
CA ASP A 298 0.86 10.56 -2.50
C ASP A 298 -0.63 10.80 -2.81
N VAL A 299 -0.91 12.01 -3.28
CA VAL A 299 -2.28 12.45 -3.58
C VAL A 299 -2.92 11.60 -4.68
N VAL A 300 -2.14 11.12 -5.65
CA VAL A 300 -2.66 10.32 -6.77
C VAL A 300 -3.20 8.99 -6.25
N SER A 301 -2.42 8.26 -5.44
CA SER A 301 -2.89 7.01 -4.83
C SER A 301 -4.09 7.23 -3.90
N LEU A 302 -4.15 8.35 -3.19
CA LEU A 302 -5.31 8.69 -2.35
C LEU A 302 -6.57 8.88 -3.21
N VAL A 303 -6.46 9.63 -4.31
CA VAL A 303 -7.58 9.86 -5.23
C VAL A 303 -8.02 8.56 -5.91
N GLU A 304 -7.07 7.73 -6.36
CA GLU A 304 -7.39 6.42 -6.96
C GLU A 304 -8.14 5.52 -5.97
N ARG A 305 -7.67 5.40 -4.74
CA ARG A 305 -8.36 4.63 -3.70
C ARG A 305 -9.75 5.18 -3.38
N ALA A 306 -9.88 6.52 -3.35
CA ALA A 306 -11.17 7.15 -3.17
C ALA A 306 -12.12 6.81 -4.33
N GLN A 307 -11.66 6.90 -5.58
CA GLN A 307 -12.46 6.59 -6.76
C GLN A 307 -12.88 5.12 -6.83
N GLU A 308 -12.03 4.19 -6.42
CA GLU A 308 -12.33 2.76 -6.41
C GLU A 308 -13.45 2.37 -5.43
N GLN A 309 -13.55 3.11 -4.34
CA GLN A 309 -14.57 2.89 -3.30
C GLN A 309 -15.81 3.78 -3.53
N PHE A 310 -15.78 4.64 -4.57
CA PHE A 310 -16.83 5.60 -4.83
C PHE A 310 -17.98 4.93 -5.59
N ASP A 311 -19.04 4.58 -4.85
CA ASP A 311 -20.29 4.15 -5.43
C ASP A 311 -21.11 5.39 -5.83
N GLU A 312 -21.15 5.67 -7.14
CA GLU A 312 -21.84 6.83 -7.70
C GLU A 312 -23.34 6.88 -7.33
N GLU A 313 -23.99 5.73 -7.20
CA GLU A 313 -25.39 5.66 -6.77
C GLU A 313 -25.54 6.02 -5.29
N GLN A 314 -24.64 5.53 -4.43
CA GLN A 314 -24.65 5.86 -3.00
C GLN A 314 -24.33 7.34 -2.79
N ALA A 315 -23.38 7.90 -3.56
CA ALA A 315 -23.06 9.32 -3.50
C ALA A 315 -24.26 10.21 -3.93
N LYS A 316 -24.94 9.86 -5.02
CA LYS A 316 -26.17 10.56 -5.46
C LYS A 316 -27.31 10.43 -4.43
N LYS A 317 -27.47 9.26 -3.80
CA LYS A 317 -28.43 9.05 -2.70
C LYS A 317 -28.10 9.91 -1.48
N LEU A 318 -26.82 9.93 -1.08
CA LEU A 318 -26.33 10.73 0.04
C LEU A 318 -26.52 12.23 -0.23
N GLN A 319 -26.17 12.70 -1.43
CA GLN A 319 -26.35 14.09 -1.83
C GLN A 319 -27.84 14.51 -1.77
N ARG A 320 -28.77 13.65 -2.22
CA ARG A 320 -30.21 13.91 -2.12
C ARG A 320 -30.69 13.96 -0.67
N LYS A 321 -30.19 13.06 0.20
CA LYS A 321 -30.51 13.06 1.64
C LYS A 321 -29.97 14.30 2.33
N LEU A 322 -28.76 14.73 2.01
CA LEU A 322 -28.14 15.96 2.53
C LEU A 322 -28.95 17.20 2.14
N ALA A 323 -29.35 17.32 0.86
CA ALA A 323 -30.19 18.41 0.37
C ALA A 323 -31.55 18.47 1.07
N ARG A 324 -32.09 17.32 1.50
CA ARG A 324 -33.35 17.19 2.24
C ARG A 324 -33.18 17.25 3.76
N ASN A 325 -31.99 17.48 4.29
CA ASN A 325 -31.67 17.45 5.72
C ASN A 325 -32.05 16.12 6.40
N GLN A 326 -31.89 14.99 5.68
CA GLN A 326 -32.25 13.63 6.10
C GLN A 326 -31.02 12.76 6.41
N PHE A 327 -29.86 13.37 6.70
CA PHE A 327 -28.66 12.65 7.10
C PHE A 327 -28.86 12.04 8.51
N ASP A 328 -28.71 10.72 8.61
CA ASP A 328 -28.96 9.95 9.81
C ASP A 328 -27.74 9.12 10.26
N PHE A 329 -27.85 8.36 11.38
CA PHE A 329 -26.78 7.52 11.87
C PHE A 329 -26.51 6.29 10.99
N ASN A 330 -27.44 5.83 10.17
CA ASN A 330 -27.17 4.78 9.19
C ASN A 330 -26.26 5.30 8.09
N ASP A 331 -26.49 6.52 7.60
CA ASP A 331 -25.63 7.18 6.62
C ASP A 331 -24.23 7.41 7.19
N PHE A 332 -24.15 7.82 8.46
CA PHE A 332 -22.87 8.03 9.15
C PHE A 332 -22.08 6.72 9.31
N LEU A 333 -22.76 5.64 9.69
CA LEU A 333 -22.15 4.31 9.79
C LEU A 333 -21.64 3.83 8.42
N ALA A 334 -22.42 4.01 7.35
CA ALA A 334 -22.01 3.66 6.01
C ALA A 334 -20.75 4.44 5.56
N GLN A 335 -20.63 5.72 5.93
CA GLN A 335 -19.41 6.50 5.67
C GLN A 335 -18.19 5.97 6.43
N ILE A 336 -18.36 5.61 7.69
CA ILE A 336 -17.27 4.97 8.47
C ILE A 336 -16.83 3.66 7.81
N GLU A 337 -17.78 2.83 7.36
CA GLU A 337 -17.47 1.57 6.68
C GLU A 337 -16.76 1.79 5.34
N GLN A 338 -17.13 2.83 4.58
CA GLN A 338 -16.41 3.22 3.36
C GLN A 338 -14.97 3.64 3.65
N ILE A 339 -14.76 4.51 4.66
CA ILE A 339 -13.41 4.93 5.06
C ILE A 339 -12.56 3.73 5.46
N LYS A 340 -13.11 2.79 6.22
CA LYS A 340 -12.41 1.56 6.62
C LYS A 340 -12.03 0.66 5.44
N LYS A 341 -12.83 0.64 4.38
CA LYS A 341 -12.54 -0.11 3.14
C LYS A 341 -11.38 0.50 2.35
N MET A 342 -11.16 1.82 2.45
CA MET A 342 -10.05 2.50 1.79
C MET A 342 -8.67 2.16 2.37
N GLY A 343 -8.61 1.52 3.53
CA GLY A 343 -7.38 1.12 4.20
C GLY A 343 -7.24 1.68 5.61
N ASN A 344 -5.99 1.72 6.11
CA ASN A 344 -5.68 2.31 7.41
C ASN A 344 -5.81 3.84 7.33
N ILE A 345 -6.54 4.44 8.26
CA ILE A 345 -6.79 5.90 8.27
C ILE A 345 -5.50 6.69 8.42
N LYS A 346 -4.56 6.19 9.23
CA LYS A 346 -3.26 6.81 9.43
C LYS A 346 -2.46 6.88 8.12
N ASP A 347 -2.54 5.81 7.32
CA ASP A 347 -1.89 5.77 6.00
C ASP A 347 -2.54 6.74 5.01
N LEU A 348 -3.88 6.81 5.00
CA LEU A 348 -4.62 7.74 4.13
C LEU A 348 -4.30 9.20 4.45
N LEU A 349 -4.25 9.54 5.74
CA LEU A 349 -3.89 10.88 6.19
C LEU A 349 -2.41 11.19 5.91
N GLY A 350 -1.54 10.19 5.97
CA GLY A 350 -0.12 10.31 5.60
C GLY A 350 0.10 10.61 4.11
N MET A 351 -0.86 10.28 3.23
CA MET A 351 -0.80 10.59 1.80
C MET A 351 -1.10 12.06 1.49
N ILE A 352 -1.64 12.83 2.45
CA ILE A 352 -1.95 14.25 2.27
C ILE A 352 -0.72 15.09 2.59
N PRO A 353 -0.23 15.91 1.64
CA PRO A 353 0.92 16.80 1.87
C PRO A 353 0.71 17.73 3.06
N GLY A 354 1.70 17.78 3.96
CA GLY A 354 1.68 18.70 5.12
C GLY A 354 0.87 18.23 6.34
N ILE A 355 0.01 17.23 6.22
CA ILE A 355 -0.81 16.70 7.33
C ILE A 355 -0.10 15.54 8.04
N GLY A 356 0.78 14.82 7.38
CA GLY A 356 1.44 13.63 7.91
C GLY A 356 2.11 13.81 9.28
N LYS A 357 2.62 15.03 9.58
CA LYS A 357 3.23 15.35 10.88
C LYS A 357 2.19 15.56 11.99
N ALA A 358 1.11 16.24 11.68
CA ALA A 358 0.04 16.49 12.65
C ALA A 358 -0.69 15.20 13.07
N VAL A 359 -0.70 14.20 12.19
CA VAL A 359 -1.33 12.90 12.41
C VAL A 359 -0.45 11.94 13.22
N LYS A 360 0.90 12.12 13.17
CA LYS A 360 1.83 11.29 13.96
C LYS A 360 1.62 11.44 15.47
N ASP A 361 1.32 12.64 15.93
CA ASP A 361 1.11 12.95 17.34
C ASP A 361 -0.33 12.62 17.80
N MET A 362 -1.20 12.24 16.87
CA MET A 362 -2.54 11.76 17.17
C MET A 362 -2.52 10.22 17.24
N ASP A 363 -2.89 9.69 18.39
CA ASP A 363 -3.12 8.25 18.59
C ASP A 363 -4.39 7.82 17.84
N ILE A 364 -4.33 7.87 16.51
CA ILE A 364 -5.42 7.41 15.64
C ILE A 364 -5.17 5.93 15.37
N ASP A 365 -5.68 5.10 16.29
CA ASP A 365 -5.74 3.65 16.13
C ASP A 365 -6.84 3.30 15.10
N ASP A 366 -6.67 2.21 14.35
CA ASP A 366 -7.72 1.57 13.55
C ASP A 366 -8.98 1.25 14.39
N ASN A 367 -8.81 1.21 15.71
CA ASN A 367 -9.88 1.07 16.68
C ASN A 367 -10.63 2.37 17.01
N ALA A 368 -10.17 3.54 16.52
CA ALA A 368 -10.75 4.84 16.85
C ALA A 368 -12.28 4.91 16.57
N PHE A 369 -12.74 4.17 15.58
CA PHE A 369 -14.16 4.08 15.24
C PHE A 369 -14.91 2.97 15.96
N LYS A 370 -14.23 2.01 16.63
CA LYS A 370 -14.93 0.88 17.29
C LYS A 370 -15.95 1.36 18.32
N GLY A 371 -15.58 2.33 19.15
CA GLY A 371 -16.50 2.91 20.15
C GLY A 371 -17.70 3.61 19.50
N VAL A 372 -17.46 4.36 18.44
CA VAL A 372 -18.50 5.05 17.66
C VAL A 372 -19.45 4.05 17.02
N GLU A 373 -18.93 3.01 16.38
CA GLU A 373 -19.73 1.93 15.79
C GLU A 373 -20.55 1.18 16.84
N ALA A 374 -19.95 0.85 17.99
CA ALA A 374 -20.63 0.17 19.08
C ALA A 374 -21.81 1.00 19.59
N ILE A 375 -21.62 2.32 19.76
CA ILE A 375 -22.68 3.25 20.16
C ILE A 375 -23.81 3.25 19.12
N ILE A 376 -23.49 3.40 17.83
CA ILE A 376 -24.49 3.47 16.76
C ILE A 376 -25.22 2.13 16.61
N ARG A 377 -24.52 1.00 16.70
CA ARG A 377 -25.10 -0.35 16.60
C ARG A 377 -25.98 -0.68 17.80
N SER A 378 -25.74 -0.08 18.98
CA SER A 378 -26.60 -0.17 20.16
C SER A 378 -27.91 0.63 20.07
N MET A 379 -28.01 1.54 19.09
CA MET A 379 -29.25 2.26 18.80
C MET A 379 -30.25 1.34 18.08
N THR A 380 -31.53 1.50 18.37
CA THR A 380 -32.59 0.85 17.59
C THR A 380 -32.64 1.42 16.16
N PRO A 381 -33.21 0.70 15.15
CA PRO A 381 -33.36 1.24 13.80
C PRO A 381 -34.10 2.59 13.75
N LYS A 382 -35.10 2.79 14.61
CA LYS A 382 -35.83 4.07 14.70
C LYS A 382 -34.96 5.21 15.24
N GLU A 383 -34.10 4.94 16.21
CA GLU A 383 -33.15 5.92 16.76
C GLU A 383 -32.04 6.29 15.79
N ARG A 384 -31.58 5.32 15.03
CA ARG A 384 -30.58 5.59 13.95
C ARG A 384 -31.16 6.45 12.84
N ALA A 385 -32.40 6.16 12.43
CA ALA A 385 -33.09 6.94 11.39
C ALA A 385 -33.55 8.32 11.86
N ASN A 386 -33.86 8.47 13.15
CA ASN A 386 -34.30 9.75 13.72
C ASN A 386 -33.55 10.06 15.03
N PRO A 387 -32.37 10.68 14.95
CA PRO A 387 -31.55 11.01 16.13
C PRO A 387 -32.25 11.93 17.14
N ASP A 388 -33.21 12.72 16.71
CA ASP A 388 -33.88 13.73 17.55
C ASP A 388 -34.77 13.09 18.65
N ILE A 389 -35.12 11.79 18.51
CA ILE A 389 -35.86 11.07 19.55
C ILE A 389 -34.98 10.55 20.72
N ILE A 390 -33.64 10.69 20.62
CA ILE A 390 -32.71 10.13 21.63
C ILE A 390 -32.63 11.05 22.85
N ASN A 391 -33.47 10.78 23.85
CA ASN A 391 -33.49 11.44 25.14
C ASN A 391 -32.43 10.85 26.12
N ASN A 392 -32.32 11.41 27.32
CA ASN A 392 -31.32 10.99 28.30
C ASN A 392 -31.44 9.50 28.72
N SER A 393 -32.64 8.98 28.95
CA SER A 393 -32.86 7.57 29.29
C SER A 393 -32.38 6.64 28.14
N ARG A 394 -32.60 7.02 26.89
CA ARG A 394 -32.13 6.26 25.74
C ARG A 394 -30.61 6.33 25.62
N ARG A 395 -29.98 7.48 25.89
CA ARG A 395 -28.52 7.62 25.93
C ARG A 395 -27.88 6.70 26.98
N GLU A 396 -28.47 6.60 28.17
CA GLU A 396 -27.99 5.67 29.20
C GLU A 396 -28.12 4.21 28.78
N ARG A 397 -29.23 3.83 28.13
CA ARG A 397 -29.42 2.49 27.60
C ARG A 397 -28.39 2.19 26.48
N ILE A 398 -28.16 3.13 25.55
CA ILE A 398 -27.20 3.02 24.48
C ILE A 398 -25.78 2.88 25.06
N ALA A 399 -25.41 3.68 26.06
CA ALA A 399 -24.12 3.59 26.74
C ALA A 399 -23.90 2.19 27.35
N ARG A 400 -24.86 1.67 28.07
CA ARG A 400 -24.80 0.31 28.64
C ARG A 400 -24.70 -0.77 27.55
N GLY A 401 -25.47 -0.65 26.48
CA GLY A 401 -25.51 -1.64 25.40
C GLY A 401 -24.23 -1.63 24.53
N SER A 402 -23.53 -0.50 24.43
CA SER A 402 -22.31 -0.36 23.69
C SER A 402 -21.03 -0.63 24.50
N GLY A 403 -21.15 -0.79 25.83
CA GLY A 403 -19.98 -0.89 26.70
C GLY A 403 -19.18 0.42 26.80
N THR A 404 -19.82 1.57 26.48
CA THR A 404 -19.19 2.90 26.54
C THR A 404 -19.80 3.75 27.65
N THR A 405 -19.22 4.92 27.90
CA THR A 405 -19.73 5.85 28.93
C THR A 405 -20.83 6.77 28.38
N LEU A 406 -21.67 7.28 29.25
CA LEU A 406 -22.67 8.30 28.88
C LEU A 406 -22.01 9.56 28.29
N GLN A 407 -20.79 9.90 28.74
CA GLN A 407 -20.04 11.02 28.24
C GLN A 407 -19.64 10.82 26.75
N GLU A 408 -19.22 9.61 26.38
CA GLU A 408 -18.89 9.27 24.99
C GLU A 408 -20.11 9.31 24.08
N VAL A 409 -21.26 8.79 24.54
CA VAL A 409 -22.53 8.91 23.81
C VAL A 409 -22.90 10.38 23.60
N ASN A 410 -22.81 11.22 24.63
CA ASN A 410 -23.12 12.64 24.55
C ASN A 410 -22.16 13.38 23.60
N LYS A 411 -20.86 13.03 23.63
CA LYS A 411 -19.83 13.56 22.72
C LYS A 411 -20.17 13.23 21.27
N LEU A 412 -20.53 11.96 20.98
CA LEU A 412 -20.93 11.53 19.64
C LEU A 412 -22.18 12.27 19.16
N MET A 413 -23.21 12.40 19.99
CA MET A 413 -24.44 13.15 19.63
C MET A 413 -24.10 14.60 19.25
N LYS A 414 -23.27 15.29 20.04
CA LYS A 414 -22.85 16.66 19.78
C LYS A 414 -22.04 16.77 18.47
N GLN A 415 -21.12 15.86 18.25
CA GLN A 415 -20.31 15.80 17.02
C GLN A 415 -21.20 15.55 15.78
N PHE A 416 -22.15 14.62 15.89
CA PHE A 416 -23.10 14.33 14.82
C PHE A 416 -23.96 15.55 14.44
N GLU A 417 -24.45 16.29 15.44
CA GLU A 417 -25.18 17.54 15.19
C GLU A 417 -24.32 18.60 14.48
N GLN A 418 -23.05 18.72 14.87
CA GLN A 418 -22.11 19.64 14.20
C GLN A 418 -21.88 19.24 12.76
N ILE A 419 -21.67 17.94 12.49
CA ILE A 419 -21.50 17.41 11.12
C ILE A 419 -22.77 17.72 10.29
N ARG A 420 -23.97 17.46 10.84
CA ARG A 420 -25.25 17.77 10.17
C ARG A 420 -25.37 19.26 9.80
N LYS A 421 -24.97 20.16 10.71
CA LYS A 421 -24.99 21.61 10.47
C LYS A 421 -24.00 22.02 9.39
N THR A 422 -22.76 21.53 9.45
CA THR A 422 -21.72 21.83 8.45
C THR A 422 -22.12 21.33 7.06
N MET A 423 -22.62 20.10 6.96
CA MET A 423 -23.06 19.52 5.69
C MET A 423 -24.25 20.29 5.07
N LYS A 424 -25.17 20.79 5.91
CA LYS A 424 -26.26 21.66 5.44
C LYS A 424 -25.76 22.97 4.84
N THR A 425 -24.72 23.54 5.44
CA THR A 425 -24.11 24.79 4.95
C THR A 425 -23.40 24.57 3.59
N VAL A 426 -22.72 23.45 3.45
CA VAL A 426 -22.04 23.05 2.19
C VAL A 426 -23.08 22.75 1.09
N ALA A 427 -24.14 22.00 1.39
CA ALA A 427 -25.20 21.68 0.45
C ALA A 427 -25.99 22.94 0.01
N GLY A 428 -26.03 23.99 0.82
CA GLY A 428 -26.64 25.27 0.52
C GLY A 428 -25.74 26.25 -0.27
N GLY A 429 -24.59 25.82 -0.77
CA GLY A 429 -23.71 26.63 -1.62
C GLY A 429 -22.92 27.72 -0.90
N LYS A 430 -22.96 27.75 0.44
CA LYS A 430 -22.15 28.68 1.25
C LYS A 430 -20.92 27.97 1.80
N PHE A 431 -19.79 28.02 1.06
CA PHE A 431 -18.49 27.63 1.59
C PHE A 431 -18.01 28.72 2.57
N PRO A 432 -17.84 28.45 3.86
CA PRO A 432 -17.15 29.37 4.74
C PRO A 432 -15.63 29.18 4.49
N GLY A 433 -15.03 30.10 3.76
CA GLY A 433 -13.57 30.18 3.67
C GLY A 433 -12.94 30.21 2.28
N MET A 434 -13.63 30.65 1.24
CA MET A 434 -12.94 31.11 0.03
C MET A 434 -12.87 32.63 0.04
N MET A 435 -11.63 33.16 0.12
CA MET A 435 -11.36 34.60 0.00
C MET A 435 -12.04 35.17 -1.25
N PRO A 436 -12.68 36.36 -1.15
CA PRO A 436 -13.18 37.06 -2.32
C PRO A 436 -11.97 37.67 -3.06
N GLY A 437 -11.59 37.08 -4.19
CA GLY A 437 -10.50 37.64 -4.99
C GLY A 437 -9.95 36.77 -6.12
N MET A 438 -10.79 36.00 -6.84
CA MET A 438 -10.43 35.52 -8.18
C MET A 438 -11.69 35.32 -9.02
N GLY A 439 -12.25 36.45 -9.41
CA GLY A 439 -13.28 36.51 -10.40
C GLY A 439 -12.80 37.28 -11.61
N ARG A 440 -12.89 36.64 -12.76
CA ARG A 440 -12.95 37.22 -14.11
C ARG A 440 -11.79 38.13 -14.54
N ARG A 441 -10.87 37.55 -15.32
CA ARG A 441 -10.56 38.12 -16.65
C ARG A 441 -10.11 37.02 -17.58
#